data_4bae627ed03228e1714ef97cf3efadfd
#
_entry.id   4bae627ed03228e1714ef97cf3efadfd
#
_cell.length_a   1.000
_cell.length_b   1.000
_cell.length_c   1.000
_cell.angle_alpha   90.00
_cell.angle_beta   90.00
_cell.angle_gamma   90.00
#
_symmetry.space_group_name_H-M   'P 1'
#
loop_
_entity.id
_entity.type
_entity.pdbx_description
1 polymer ?
#
loop_
_entity_poly.entity_id
_entity_poly.type
_entity_poly.pdbx_seq_one_letter_code
_entity_poly.pdbx_strand_id
1 'polypeptide(L)'
;LEVHDGGRKNNVLHVTEVMARPASSGPEWIEISNPNHFAVALKGWSLNHTSGSTSTNLLMQSGVLSGQSLSLLTGDPSSQVVGNATHVVDLGSKGFLGVGQLDGLDNNQGVLSLRYTQLDETTPSDVARIQWGGGTELFLITGESLVWDGSDRFDESAWAIQDDPTPGDYDG
;
A
#
# COMPACT_ATOMS: atom_id res chain seq x y z
N LEU A 1 9.82 -23.95 -3.24
CA LEU A 1 8.94 -22.78 -3.15
C LEU A 1 8.38 -22.53 -4.55
N GLU A 2 7.07 -22.72 -4.73
CA GLU A 2 6.42 -22.38 -5.99
C GLU A 2 6.14 -20.89 -6.00
N VAL A 3 6.68 -20.16 -6.97
CA VAL A 3 6.46 -18.73 -7.15
C VAL A 3 5.58 -18.55 -8.38
N HIS A 4 4.39 -18.03 -8.18
CA HIS A 4 3.47 -17.75 -9.28
C HIS A 4 3.66 -16.33 -9.81
N ASP A 5 3.55 -16.19 -11.13
CA ASP A 5 3.39 -14.88 -11.76
C ASP A 5 2.08 -14.26 -11.26
N GLY A 6 2.16 -13.07 -10.65
CA GLY A 6 1.05 -12.35 -10.06
C GLY A 6 -0.07 -11.94 -11.04
N GLY A 7 0.07 -12.26 -12.32
CA GLY A 7 -0.77 -11.76 -13.40
C GLY A 7 -2.08 -12.47 -13.66
N ARG A 8 -2.48 -13.43 -12.87
CA ARG A 8 -3.80 -14.06 -13.04
C ARG A 8 -4.80 -13.42 -12.10
N LYS A 9 -6.03 -13.21 -12.57
CA LYS A 9 -7.15 -12.57 -11.84
C LYS A 9 -7.42 -13.12 -10.42
N ASN A 10 -6.87 -14.28 -10.07
CA ASN A 10 -7.06 -14.95 -8.79
C ASN A 10 -5.85 -14.83 -7.83
N ASN A 11 -4.75 -14.17 -8.25
CA ASN A 11 -3.51 -14.05 -7.46
C ASN A 11 -3.29 -12.61 -7.04
N VAL A 12 -4.29 -12.03 -6.41
CA VAL A 12 -4.31 -10.60 -6.14
C VAL A 12 -3.65 -10.32 -4.79
N LEU A 13 -2.70 -9.39 -4.78
CA LEU A 13 -2.24 -8.74 -3.57
C LEU A 13 -3.26 -7.68 -3.15
N HIS A 14 -3.44 -7.50 -1.85
CA HIS A 14 -4.34 -6.51 -1.29
C HIS A 14 -3.54 -5.43 -0.58
N VAL A 15 -3.93 -4.17 -0.75
CA VAL A 15 -3.57 -3.10 0.19
C VAL A 15 -4.59 -3.17 1.32
N THR A 16 -4.12 -3.33 2.53
CA THR A 16 -4.97 -3.55 3.71
C THR A 16 -5.03 -2.35 4.64
N GLU A 17 -3.93 -1.58 4.71
CA GLU A 17 -3.90 -0.36 5.51
C GLU A 17 -2.94 0.67 4.89
N VAL A 18 -3.24 1.96 5.05
CA VAL A 18 -2.42 3.06 4.55
C VAL A 18 -2.32 4.16 5.59
N MET A 19 -1.09 4.49 6.00
CA MET A 19 -0.74 5.66 6.80
C MET A 19 -0.19 6.77 5.90
N ALA A 20 -1.06 7.65 5.42
CA ALA A 20 -0.64 8.79 4.61
C ALA A 20 -0.37 10.04 5.44
N ARG A 21 -0.83 10.10 6.69
CA ARG A 21 -0.67 11.26 7.57
C ARG A 21 -0.15 10.87 8.95
N PRO A 22 1.11 10.41 9.05
CA PRO A 22 1.68 9.99 10.32
C PRO A 22 1.81 11.15 11.32
N ALA A 23 2.02 10.81 12.59
CA ALA A 23 2.47 11.78 13.58
C ALA A 23 3.78 12.45 13.13
N SER A 24 4.08 13.64 13.65
CA SER A 24 5.10 14.56 13.15
C SER A 24 6.51 13.99 12.95
N SER A 25 6.82 12.84 13.51
CA SER A 25 8.10 12.13 13.36
C SER A 25 7.95 10.68 12.91
N GLY A 26 6.71 10.22 12.66
CA GLY A 26 6.45 8.86 12.20
C GLY A 26 6.68 8.70 10.69
N PRO A 27 6.99 7.49 10.22
CA PRO A 27 7.03 7.21 8.80
C PRO A 27 5.63 7.01 8.21
N GLU A 28 5.48 7.38 6.96
CA GLU A 28 4.38 6.87 6.14
C GLU A 28 4.56 5.38 5.87
N TRP A 29 3.46 4.67 5.68
CA TRP A 29 3.54 3.26 5.34
C TRP A 29 2.29 2.75 4.61
N ILE A 30 2.47 1.66 3.89
CA ILE A 30 1.44 0.93 3.18
C ILE A 30 1.58 -0.53 3.56
N GLU A 31 0.50 -1.14 4.02
CA GLU A 31 0.46 -2.57 4.28
C GLU A 31 -0.10 -3.31 3.06
N ILE A 32 0.59 -4.40 2.68
CA ILE A 32 0.17 -5.28 1.59
C ILE A 32 0.06 -6.71 2.11
N SER A 33 -1.11 -7.31 1.92
CA SER A 33 -1.37 -8.72 2.19
C SER A 33 -1.23 -9.57 0.92
N ASN A 34 -0.57 -10.72 1.06
CA ASN A 34 -0.67 -11.82 0.12
C ASN A 34 -1.57 -12.91 0.71
N PRO A 35 -2.88 -12.94 0.42
CA PRO A 35 -3.81 -13.92 0.98
C PRO A 35 -3.66 -15.32 0.34
N ASN A 36 -2.88 -15.44 -0.73
CA ASN A 36 -2.69 -16.70 -1.42
C ASN A 36 -1.87 -17.68 -0.58
N HIS A 37 -2.05 -18.99 -0.78
CA HIS A 37 -1.23 -20.03 -0.14
C HIS A 37 0.17 -20.18 -0.73
N PHE A 38 0.48 -19.44 -1.80
CA PHE A 38 1.76 -19.46 -2.51
C PHE A 38 2.40 -18.08 -2.55
N ALA A 39 3.69 -18.05 -2.79
CA ALA A 39 4.44 -16.81 -2.91
C ALA A 39 4.15 -16.09 -4.24
N VAL A 40 4.08 -14.77 -4.20
CA VAL A 40 3.85 -13.90 -5.38
C VAL A 40 5.11 -13.11 -5.67
N ALA A 41 5.59 -13.19 -6.92
CA ALA A 41 6.68 -12.35 -7.40
C ALA A 41 6.21 -10.91 -7.58
N LEU A 42 7.02 -9.93 -7.12
CA LEU A 42 6.69 -8.51 -7.22
C LEU A 42 7.06 -7.87 -8.56
N LYS A 43 7.78 -8.58 -9.43
CA LYS A 43 8.08 -8.08 -10.77
C LYS A 43 6.79 -7.82 -11.55
N GLY A 44 6.65 -6.62 -12.09
CA GLY A 44 5.45 -6.16 -12.81
C GLY A 44 4.42 -5.45 -11.93
N TRP A 45 4.55 -5.52 -10.59
CA TRP A 45 3.74 -4.73 -9.69
C TRP A 45 4.27 -3.30 -9.57
N SER A 46 3.38 -2.35 -9.37
CA SER A 46 3.74 -0.96 -9.11
C SER A 46 2.75 -0.30 -8.16
N LEU A 47 3.25 0.71 -7.45
CA LEU A 47 2.43 1.65 -6.70
C LEU A 47 2.39 2.96 -7.47
N ASN A 48 1.22 3.56 -7.54
CA ASN A 48 1.04 4.89 -8.10
C ASN A 48 0.31 5.77 -7.09
N HIS A 49 0.87 6.91 -6.77
CA HIS A 49 0.25 7.94 -5.97
C HIS A 49 -0.01 9.17 -6.82
N THR A 50 -1.23 9.71 -6.75
CA THR A 50 -1.64 10.93 -7.44
C THR A 50 -2.27 11.91 -6.46
N SER A 51 -1.80 13.16 -6.47
CA SER A 51 -2.42 14.27 -5.75
C SER A 51 -2.48 15.50 -6.66
N GLY A 52 -3.68 16.02 -6.88
CA GLY A 52 -3.89 17.10 -7.84
C GLY A 52 -3.37 16.73 -9.23
N SER A 53 -2.40 17.49 -9.73
CA SER A 53 -1.75 17.26 -11.04
C SER A 53 -0.45 16.45 -10.95
N THR A 54 -0.02 16.08 -9.74
CA THR A 54 1.23 15.33 -9.51
C THR A 54 0.95 13.84 -9.46
N SER A 55 1.78 13.05 -10.14
CA SER A 55 1.71 11.59 -10.11
C SER A 55 3.11 11.02 -9.92
N THR A 56 3.25 10.14 -8.94
CA THR A 56 4.48 9.41 -8.65
C THR A 56 4.23 7.93 -8.83
N ASN A 57 5.09 7.25 -9.58
CA ASN A 57 4.98 5.82 -9.83
C ASN A 57 6.24 5.09 -9.39
N LEU A 58 6.08 4.01 -8.63
CA LEU A 58 7.14 3.13 -8.19
C LEU A 58 6.94 1.73 -8.77
N LEU A 59 7.79 1.32 -9.69
CA LEU A 59 7.80 -0.04 -10.24
C LEU A 59 8.63 -0.95 -9.34
N MET A 60 8.02 -2.07 -8.91
CA MET A 60 8.71 -3.12 -8.17
C MET A 60 9.43 -4.04 -9.18
N GLN A 61 10.76 -4.01 -9.18
CA GLN A 61 11.56 -4.74 -10.16
C GLN A 61 11.94 -6.15 -9.72
N SER A 62 11.91 -6.41 -8.41
CA SER A 62 12.28 -7.69 -7.80
C SER A 62 11.63 -7.84 -6.43
N GLY A 63 11.72 -9.03 -5.90
CA GLY A 63 11.17 -9.40 -4.59
C GLY A 63 10.08 -10.45 -4.71
N VAL A 64 9.76 -11.04 -3.57
CA VAL A 64 8.73 -12.08 -3.45
C VAL A 64 8.01 -11.87 -2.12
N LEU A 65 6.69 -11.81 -2.15
CA LEU A 65 5.86 -11.89 -0.94
C LEU A 65 5.46 -13.34 -0.70
N SER A 66 5.80 -13.85 0.48
CA SER A 66 5.43 -15.20 0.90
C SER A 66 3.91 -15.36 0.91
N GLY A 67 3.42 -16.59 0.74
CA GLY A 67 1.99 -16.86 0.86
C GLY A 67 1.50 -16.63 2.29
N GLN A 68 0.27 -16.17 2.44
CA GLN A 68 -0.38 -15.88 3.71
C GLN A 68 0.48 -14.97 4.60
N SER A 69 1.01 -13.88 4.03
CA SER A 69 1.89 -12.94 4.73
C SER A 69 1.46 -11.49 4.55
N LEU A 70 1.82 -10.68 5.53
CA LEU A 70 1.75 -9.23 5.50
C LEU A 70 3.13 -8.64 5.21
N SER A 71 3.17 -7.59 4.43
CA SER A 71 4.38 -6.84 4.12
C SER A 71 4.14 -5.37 4.36
N LEU A 72 5.03 -4.74 5.09
CA LEU A 72 4.98 -3.33 5.41
C LEU A 72 5.98 -2.56 4.54
N LEU A 73 5.47 -1.68 3.69
CA LEU A 73 6.26 -0.76 2.89
C LEU A 73 6.31 0.56 3.66
N THR A 74 7.48 1.08 3.99
CA THR A 74 7.61 2.22 4.90
C THR A 74 8.60 3.27 4.41
N GLY A 75 8.41 4.52 4.84
CA GLY A 75 9.33 5.63 4.61
C GLY A 75 10.61 5.54 5.45
N ASP A 76 10.55 4.91 6.62
CA ASP A 76 11.71 4.68 7.47
C ASP A 76 11.56 3.37 8.27
N PRO A 77 12.22 2.28 7.85
CA PRO A 77 12.14 1.01 8.56
C PRO A 77 12.76 1.05 9.97
N SER A 78 13.61 2.01 10.26
CA SER A 78 14.28 2.10 11.57
C SER A 78 13.38 2.62 12.70
N SER A 79 12.35 3.39 12.35
CA SER A 79 11.37 3.97 13.28
C SER A 79 9.99 3.33 13.18
N GLN A 80 9.82 2.34 12.29
CA GLN A 80 8.54 1.71 12.05
C GLN A 80 8.21 0.63 13.08
N VAL A 81 7.01 0.71 13.66
CA VAL A 81 6.40 -0.44 14.36
C VAL A 81 5.92 -1.43 13.29
N VAL A 82 6.27 -2.69 13.43
CA VAL A 82 6.09 -3.69 12.36
C VAL A 82 5.03 -4.76 12.67
N GLY A 83 4.51 -4.82 13.90
CA GLY A 83 3.52 -5.82 14.29
C GLY A 83 3.93 -7.24 13.89
N ASN A 84 3.02 -7.96 13.23
CA ASN A 84 3.24 -9.31 12.69
C ASN A 84 3.67 -9.32 11.20
N ALA A 85 4.07 -8.17 10.63
CA ALA A 85 4.52 -8.12 9.25
C ALA A 85 5.74 -9.03 9.03
N THR A 86 5.66 -9.88 8.01
CA THR A 86 6.72 -10.83 7.66
C THR A 86 7.90 -10.14 6.97
N HIS A 87 7.61 -9.06 6.24
CA HIS A 87 8.59 -8.31 5.48
C HIS A 87 8.40 -6.82 5.72
N VAL A 88 9.52 -6.10 5.86
CA VAL A 88 9.56 -4.63 5.90
C VAL A 88 10.41 -4.15 4.73
N VAL A 89 9.86 -3.26 3.91
CA VAL A 89 10.51 -2.74 2.72
C VAL A 89 10.68 -1.24 2.82
N ASP A 90 11.92 -0.77 2.66
CA ASP A 90 12.25 0.65 2.63
C ASP A 90 11.86 1.29 1.29
N LEU A 91 10.83 2.12 1.30
CA LEU A 91 10.42 2.97 0.17
C LEU A 91 10.80 4.44 0.36
N GLY A 92 11.29 4.83 1.52
CA GLY A 92 11.85 6.16 1.76
C GLY A 92 13.11 6.39 0.92
N SER A 93 14.00 5.40 0.86
CA SER A 93 15.17 5.43 -0.01
C SER A 93 14.85 5.50 -1.51
N LYS A 94 13.61 5.21 -1.89
CA LYS A 94 13.09 5.33 -3.26
C LYS A 94 12.38 6.67 -3.52
N GLY A 95 12.19 7.50 -2.49
CA GLY A 95 11.45 8.76 -2.59
C GLY A 95 9.96 8.59 -2.86
N PHE A 96 9.37 7.44 -2.47
CA PHE A 96 7.94 7.18 -2.64
C PHE A 96 7.14 7.40 -1.36
N LEU A 97 7.67 6.99 -0.22
CA LEU A 97 7.10 7.25 1.11
C LEU A 97 8.02 8.18 1.91
N GLY A 98 7.44 9.01 2.75
CA GLY A 98 8.14 10.01 3.54
C GLY A 98 8.20 9.69 5.03
N VAL A 99 8.81 10.63 5.77
CA VAL A 99 8.83 10.66 7.23
C VAL A 99 8.23 11.99 7.68
N GLY A 100 7.25 11.93 8.58
CA GLY A 100 6.50 13.12 8.96
C GLY A 100 5.49 13.55 7.90
N GLN A 101 5.34 14.86 7.71
CA GLN A 101 4.31 15.43 6.83
C GLN A 101 4.88 16.17 5.62
N LEU A 102 6.13 15.93 5.24
CA LEU A 102 6.84 16.79 4.29
C LEU A 102 7.02 16.16 2.90
N ASP A 103 7.12 14.86 2.81
CA ASP A 103 7.43 14.15 1.57
C ASP A 103 6.63 12.84 1.50
N GLY A 104 6.42 12.29 0.31
CA GLY A 104 5.75 11.00 0.10
C GLY A 104 4.30 11.14 -0.33
N LEU A 105 3.38 10.53 0.44
CA LEU A 105 1.95 10.60 0.19
C LEU A 105 1.40 11.98 0.63
N ASP A 106 0.47 12.53 -0.14
CA ASP A 106 -0.16 13.80 0.27
C ASP A 106 -1.05 13.57 1.50
N ASN A 107 -0.78 14.35 2.55
CA ASN A 107 -1.44 14.22 3.84
C ASN A 107 -2.93 14.61 3.83
N ASN A 108 -3.35 15.45 2.89
CA ASN A 108 -4.69 16.03 2.86
C ASN A 108 -5.60 15.36 1.84
N GLN A 109 -5.03 14.91 0.72
CA GLN A 109 -5.78 14.26 -0.35
C GLN A 109 -4.87 13.42 -1.22
N GLY A 110 -5.34 12.29 -1.71
CA GLY A 110 -4.57 11.47 -2.61
C GLY A 110 -5.36 10.30 -3.16
N VAL A 111 -4.81 9.73 -4.21
CA VAL A 111 -5.22 8.44 -4.76
C VAL A 111 -4.00 7.54 -4.79
N LEU A 112 -4.06 6.43 -4.09
CA LEU A 112 -3.07 5.37 -4.17
C LEU A 112 -3.65 4.20 -4.95
N SER A 113 -2.92 3.75 -5.97
CA SER A 113 -3.28 2.55 -6.74
C SER A 113 -2.18 1.51 -6.64
N LEU A 114 -2.55 0.29 -6.32
CA LEU A 114 -1.73 -0.89 -6.55
C LEU A 114 -2.02 -1.39 -7.96
N ARG A 115 -0.99 -1.55 -8.78
CA ARG A 115 -1.11 -1.87 -10.21
C ARG A 115 -0.29 -3.09 -10.57
N TYR A 116 -0.73 -3.79 -11.61
CA TYR A 116 0.02 -4.89 -12.20
C TYR A 116 0.10 -4.75 -13.72
N THR A 117 1.30 -5.00 -14.27
CA THR A 117 1.55 -5.06 -15.71
C THR A 117 1.79 -6.52 -16.09
N GLN A 118 0.94 -7.10 -16.92
CA GLN A 118 1.14 -8.46 -17.43
C GLN A 118 2.38 -8.54 -18.33
N LEU A 119 2.96 -9.72 -18.45
CA LEU A 119 4.24 -9.93 -19.18
C LEU A 119 4.20 -9.50 -20.65
N ASP A 120 3.04 -9.55 -21.26
CA ASP A 120 2.77 -9.20 -22.66
C ASP A 120 2.11 -7.84 -22.85
N GLU A 121 1.89 -7.10 -21.76
CA GLU A 121 1.28 -5.78 -21.75
C GLU A 121 2.32 -4.69 -21.43
N THR A 122 2.07 -3.49 -21.95
CA THR A 122 2.88 -2.30 -21.65
C THR A 122 2.16 -1.33 -20.71
N THR A 123 0.86 -1.53 -20.50
CA THR A 123 0.03 -0.64 -19.68
C THR A 123 -0.36 -1.36 -18.39
N PRO A 124 -0.06 -0.77 -17.21
CA PRO A 124 -0.49 -1.33 -15.94
C PRO A 124 -2.00 -1.21 -15.75
N SER A 125 -2.60 -2.24 -15.14
CA SER A 125 -4.00 -2.23 -14.71
C SER A 125 -4.09 -2.03 -13.21
N ASP A 126 -5.06 -1.23 -12.74
CA ASP A 126 -5.33 -1.07 -11.32
C ASP A 126 -5.85 -2.40 -10.73
N VAL A 127 -5.25 -2.81 -9.62
CA VAL A 127 -5.62 -3.99 -8.84
C VAL A 127 -6.38 -3.59 -7.59
N ALA A 128 -6.00 -2.49 -6.96
CA ALA A 128 -6.70 -1.83 -5.87
C ALA A 128 -6.53 -0.32 -6.00
N ARG A 129 -7.50 0.42 -5.49
CA ARG A 129 -7.46 1.89 -5.50
C ARG A 129 -8.08 2.43 -4.23
N ILE A 130 -7.34 3.30 -3.55
CA ILE A 130 -7.75 3.99 -2.34
C ILE A 130 -7.68 5.49 -2.59
N GLN A 131 -8.69 6.23 -2.18
CA GLN A 131 -8.72 7.69 -2.26
C GLN A 131 -9.07 8.30 -0.91
N TRP A 132 -8.39 9.39 -0.54
CA TRP A 132 -8.71 10.17 0.67
C TRP A 132 -8.70 11.67 0.34
N GLY A 133 -9.43 12.45 1.15
CA GLY A 133 -9.62 13.87 0.89
C GLY A 133 -10.27 14.18 -0.45
N GLY A 134 -10.11 15.37 -0.96
CA GLY A 134 -10.47 15.74 -2.33
C GLY A 134 -11.93 15.50 -2.76
N GLY A 135 -12.86 15.47 -1.81
CA GLY A 135 -14.29 15.25 -2.08
C GLY A 135 -14.80 13.87 -1.66
N THR A 136 -13.96 13.02 -1.06
CA THR A 136 -14.36 11.78 -0.39
C THR A 136 -14.82 12.07 1.04
N GLU A 137 -15.42 11.10 1.72
CA GLU A 137 -15.73 11.16 3.16
C GLU A 137 -14.53 10.79 4.04
N LEU A 138 -13.44 10.31 3.46
CA LEU A 138 -12.23 9.85 4.14
C LEU A 138 -11.25 11.02 4.36
N PHE A 139 -11.44 11.77 5.43
CA PHE A 139 -10.56 12.89 5.82
C PHE A 139 -9.63 12.48 6.96
N LEU A 140 -8.36 12.27 6.66
CA LEU A 140 -7.36 11.92 7.67
C LEU A 140 -6.98 13.11 8.54
N ILE A 141 -6.91 12.89 9.84
CA ILE A 141 -6.13 13.72 10.75
C ILE A 141 -4.78 13.06 11.08
N THR A 142 -3.92 13.82 11.74
CA THR A 142 -2.57 13.35 12.06
C THR A 142 -2.61 12.11 12.97
N GLY A 143 -2.00 11.03 12.53
CA GLY A 143 -1.89 9.77 13.28
C GLY A 143 -2.97 8.74 12.91
N GLU A 144 -3.90 9.07 12.03
CA GLU A 144 -4.91 8.13 11.52
C GLU A 144 -4.44 7.39 10.28
N SER A 145 -4.90 6.15 10.13
CA SER A 145 -4.74 5.35 8.91
C SER A 145 -6.06 5.06 8.23
N LEU A 146 -5.98 4.58 7.00
CA LEU A 146 -7.09 4.02 6.23
C LEU A 146 -7.00 2.51 6.27
N VAL A 147 -8.05 1.83 6.71
CA VAL A 147 -8.15 0.37 6.80
C VAL A 147 -9.22 -0.15 5.88
N TRP A 148 -8.89 -1.21 5.14
CA TRP A 148 -9.81 -1.92 4.25
C TRP A 148 -10.59 -3.00 5.00
N ASP A 149 -11.90 -3.11 4.76
CA ASP A 149 -12.81 -4.06 5.43
C ASP A 149 -12.86 -5.46 4.80
N GLY A 150 -12.06 -5.69 3.75
CA GLY A 150 -12.03 -6.97 3.04
C GLY A 150 -13.01 -7.08 1.87
N SER A 151 -13.84 -6.07 1.60
CA SER A 151 -14.84 -6.08 0.52
C SER A 151 -14.30 -5.57 -0.83
N ASP A 152 -15.03 -4.74 -1.56
CA ASP A 152 -14.57 -4.23 -2.87
C ASP A 152 -13.45 -3.21 -2.73
N ARG A 153 -12.24 -3.57 -3.15
CA ARG A 153 -11.01 -2.75 -3.10
C ARG A 153 -11.02 -1.50 -4.00
N PHE A 154 -12.06 -1.30 -4.78
CA PHE A 154 -12.26 -0.09 -5.60
C PHE A 154 -13.37 0.80 -5.03
N ASP A 155 -14.12 0.33 -4.05
CA ASP A 155 -15.21 1.07 -3.41
C ASP A 155 -14.68 1.87 -2.22
N GLU A 156 -14.96 3.17 -2.20
CA GLU A 156 -14.62 4.05 -1.08
C GLU A 156 -15.25 3.56 0.23
N SER A 157 -16.46 3.01 0.17
CA SER A 157 -17.18 2.51 1.34
C SER A 157 -16.55 1.27 2.00
N ALA A 158 -15.62 0.61 1.31
CA ALA A 158 -14.82 -0.49 1.85
C ALA A 158 -13.64 -0.02 2.71
N TRP A 159 -13.45 1.28 2.84
CA TRP A 159 -12.36 1.88 3.60
C TRP A 159 -12.91 2.68 4.78
N ALA A 160 -12.26 2.56 5.91
CA ALA A 160 -12.58 3.32 7.13
C ALA A 160 -11.35 4.02 7.68
N ILE A 161 -11.57 5.12 8.38
CA ILE A 161 -10.53 5.80 9.16
C ILE A 161 -10.36 5.05 10.47
N GLN A 162 -9.10 4.80 10.86
CA GLN A 162 -8.72 4.16 12.11
C GLN A 162 -7.83 5.08 12.93
N ASP A 163 -8.26 5.39 14.18
CA ASP A 163 -7.55 6.28 15.10
C ASP A 163 -6.32 5.62 15.73
N ASP A 164 -6.29 4.29 15.78
CA ASP A 164 -5.20 3.50 16.38
C ASP A 164 -4.64 2.54 15.33
N PRO A 165 -3.70 3.01 14.49
CA PRO A 165 -3.14 2.23 13.38
C PRO A 165 -2.49 0.92 13.83
N THR A 166 -2.71 -0.14 13.06
CA THR A 166 -2.28 -1.50 13.39
C THR A 166 -1.32 -2.10 12.35
N PRO A 167 -0.15 -1.47 12.11
CA PRO A 167 0.77 -1.96 11.08
C PRO A 167 1.20 -3.41 11.35
N GLY A 168 0.96 -4.29 10.41
CA GLY A 168 1.28 -5.70 10.50
C GLY A 168 0.24 -6.59 11.21
N ASP A 169 -0.97 -6.11 11.47
CA ASP A 169 -2.00 -6.81 12.24
C ASP A 169 -3.35 -6.94 11.52
N TYR A 170 -3.35 -7.06 10.19
CA TYR A 170 -4.58 -7.27 9.44
C TYR A 170 -5.19 -8.65 9.70
N ASP A 171 -6.38 -8.67 10.28
CA ASP A 171 -7.16 -9.87 10.65
C ASP A 171 -8.28 -10.22 9.65
N GLY A 172 -8.07 -9.95 8.36
CA GLY A 172 -9.04 -10.10 7.26
C GLY A 172 -9.66 -11.47 7.03
#